data_8f928858efe759e35b649d31aea75a4e
#
_entry.id   8f928858efe759e35b649d31aea75a4e
#
_cell.length_a   1.000
_cell.length_b   1.000
_cell.length_c   1.000
_cell.angle_alpha   90.00
_cell.angle_beta   90.00
_cell.angle_gamma   90.00
#
_symmetry.space_group_name_H-M   'P 1'
#
loop_
_entity.id
_entity.type
_entity.pdbx_description
1 polymer ?
#
loop_
_entity_poly.entity_id
_entity_poly.type
_entity_poly.pdbx_seq_one_letter_code
_entity_poly.pdbx_strand_id
1 'polypeptide(L)'
;MARPLRILVTAFGPFPGVPLNPSQRAAIDLLRLRRPAVSDVEITLEILPTRWDELPRLDALLNRRRFDAVLLLGAAARRQQVCLETRAVNAVRDFPDAAGRHPPGRRIMPQGLDALASTAPALARVASLRRAGIMASASRDAGRYLCNAAYFHALVAAHGQAWGKDVAPPVLFVHLPGRSGVPRGTSRTGLARALSGLLVALVAQARRRNACGPGLRRSAREPRPDTAPA
;
A
#
# COMPACT_ATOMS: atom_id res chain seq x y z
N MET A 1 13.36 25.21 -1.09
CA MET A 1 12.75 24.21 -2.02
C MET A 1 12.01 23.16 -1.24
N ALA A 2 10.80 22.76 -1.66
CA ALA A 2 10.08 21.65 -1.05
C ALA A 2 10.86 20.35 -1.29
N ARG A 3 10.90 19.45 -0.28
CA ARG A 3 11.56 18.15 -0.45
C ARG A 3 10.87 17.32 -1.54
N PRO A 4 11.60 16.47 -2.27
CA PRO A 4 10.99 15.55 -3.22
C PRO A 4 10.02 14.61 -2.50
N LEU A 5 8.97 14.19 -3.21
CA LEU A 5 8.05 13.16 -2.70
C LEU A 5 8.81 11.83 -2.58
N ARG A 6 8.55 11.10 -1.50
CA ARG A 6 9.14 9.79 -1.22
C ARG A 6 8.07 8.72 -1.30
N ILE A 7 8.28 7.76 -2.16
CA ILE A 7 7.35 6.65 -2.39
C ILE A 7 8.05 5.35 -2.05
N LEU A 8 7.39 4.51 -1.26
CA LEU A 8 7.85 3.14 -1.03
C LEU A 8 7.07 2.20 -1.94
N VAL A 9 7.79 1.37 -2.65
CA VAL A 9 7.25 0.21 -3.37
C VAL A 9 7.81 -1.03 -2.67
N THR A 10 6.95 -1.94 -2.21
CA THR A 10 7.40 -3.21 -1.65
C THR A 10 6.92 -4.38 -2.48
N ALA A 11 7.68 -5.45 -2.46
CA ALA A 11 7.29 -6.75 -3.00
C ALA A 11 7.92 -7.85 -2.12
N PHE A 12 7.47 -9.09 -2.30
CA PHE A 12 8.01 -10.22 -1.56
C PHE A 12 9.04 -10.98 -2.37
N GLY A 13 10.08 -11.42 -1.69
CA GLY A 13 11.10 -12.29 -2.23
C GLY A 13 10.65 -13.75 -2.41
N PRO A 14 11.55 -14.66 -2.75
CA PRO A 14 11.28 -16.08 -2.91
C PRO A 14 10.64 -16.71 -1.66
N PHE A 15 9.91 -17.82 -1.87
CA PHE A 15 9.42 -18.69 -0.79
C PHE A 15 9.38 -20.14 -1.29
N PRO A 16 9.25 -21.15 -0.41
CA PRO A 16 9.30 -22.56 -0.79
C PRO A 16 8.36 -22.89 -1.96
N GLY A 17 8.91 -23.53 -2.99
CA GLY A 17 8.20 -23.86 -4.23
C GLY A 17 7.98 -22.69 -5.22
N VAL A 18 8.43 -21.48 -4.89
CA VAL A 18 8.36 -20.30 -5.77
C VAL A 18 9.67 -19.53 -5.71
N PRO A 19 10.68 -19.97 -6.47
CA PRO A 19 12.03 -19.37 -6.45
C PRO A 19 12.06 -17.95 -7.00
N LEU A 20 11.06 -17.56 -7.79
CA LEU A 20 10.87 -16.19 -8.28
C LEU A 20 9.46 -15.72 -7.95
N ASN A 21 9.36 -14.90 -6.92
CA ASN A 21 8.07 -14.34 -6.52
C ASN A 21 7.53 -13.40 -7.60
N PRO A 22 6.30 -13.63 -8.12
CA PRO A 22 5.71 -12.78 -9.14
C PRO A 22 5.63 -11.30 -8.75
N SER A 23 5.44 -10.99 -7.47
CA SER A 23 5.35 -9.61 -7.00
C SER A 23 6.69 -8.88 -7.12
N GLN A 24 7.82 -9.55 -6.84
CA GLN A 24 9.16 -9.00 -7.03
C GLN A 24 9.40 -8.65 -8.50
N ARG A 25 9.09 -9.58 -9.41
CA ARG A 25 9.22 -9.33 -10.85
C ARG A 25 8.36 -8.15 -11.30
N ALA A 26 7.11 -8.10 -10.87
CA ALA A 26 6.19 -7.03 -11.22
C ALA A 26 6.67 -5.66 -10.70
N ALA A 27 7.22 -5.59 -9.48
CA ALA A 27 7.81 -4.37 -8.93
C ALA A 27 8.99 -3.88 -9.77
N ILE A 28 9.90 -4.78 -10.16
CA ILE A 28 11.04 -4.44 -11.01
C ILE A 28 10.55 -3.97 -12.39
N ASP A 29 9.62 -4.69 -13.01
CA ASP A 29 9.12 -4.38 -14.35
C ASP A 29 8.40 -3.02 -14.38
N LEU A 30 7.60 -2.68 -13.36
CA LEU A 30 6.92 -1.38 -13.30
C LEU A 30 7.91 -0.22 -13.12
N LEU A 31 8.98 -0.41 -12.35
CA LEU A 31 9.97 0.64 -12.09
C LEU A 31 10.94 0.87 -13.26
N ARG A 32 11.12 -0.13 -14.13
CA ARG A 32 11.87 0.04 -15.38
C ARG A 32 11.17 0.96 -16.38
N LEU A 33 9.87 1.17 -16.23
CA LEU A 33 9.10 2.04 -17.12
C LEU A 33 9.33 3.50 -16.73
N ARG A 34 10.02 4.25 -17.57
CA ARG A 34 10.19 5.70 -17.40
C ARG A 34 8.83 6.39 -17.55
N ARG A 35 8.44 7.16 -16.53
CA ARG A 35 7.21 7.94 -16.50
C ARG A 35 7.53 9.39 -16.13
N PRO A 36 7.38 10.36 -17.05
CA PRO A 36 7.62 11.76 -16.76
C PRO A 36 6.88 12.26 -15.51
N ALA A 37 5.65 11.75 -15.28
CA ALA A 37 4.83 12.11 -14.12
C ALA A 37 5.43 11.76 -12.75
N VAL A 38 6.50 10.99 -12.69
CA VAL A 38 7.19 10.59 -11.44
C VAL A 38 8.71 10.80 -11.52
N SER A 39 9.20 11.60 -12.47
CA SER A 39 10.63 11.85 -12.66
C SER A 39 11.26 12.66 -11.51
N ASP A 40 10.46 13.44 -10.80
CA ASP A 40 10.83 14.27 -9.64
C ASP A 40 10.58 13.59 -8.28
N VAL A 41 10.32 12.26 -8.28
CA VAL A 41 9.94 11.48 -7.11
C VAL A 41 11.06 10.53 -6.70
N GLU A 42 11.40 10.50 -5.42
CA GLU A 42 12.30 9.50 -4.84
C GLU A 42 11.52 8.20 -4.61
N ILE A 43 11.82 7.14 -5.38
CA ILE A 43 11.18 5.85 -5.23
C ILE A 43 12.15 4.87 -4.58
N THR A 44 11.77 4.33 -3.43
CA THR A 44 12.49 3.24 -2.76
C THR A 44 11.80 1.93 -3.09
N LEU A 45 12.55 0.96 -3.61
CA LEU A 45 12.10 -0.44 -3.76
C LEU A 45 12.63 -1.27 -2.61
N GLU A 46 11.75 -1.92 -1.86
CA GLU A 46 12.13 -2.87 -0.81
C GLU A 46 11.57 -4.27 -1.14
N ILE A 47 12.46 -5.23 -1.32
CA ILE A 47 12.08 -6.64 -1.49
C ILE A 47 12.10 -7.29 -0.11
N LEU A 48 10.92 -7.52 0.42
CA LEU A 48 10.73 -8.13 1.73
C LEU A 48 11.00 -9.63 1.66
N PRO A 49 11.94 -10.17 2.44
CA PRO A 49 12.01 -11.60 2.65
C PRO A 49 10.66 -12.14 3.14
N THR A 50 10.27 -13.33 2.68
CA THR A 50 9.00 -13.94 3.08
C THR A 50 9.16 -14.59 4.47
N ARG A 51 9.43 -13.77 5.49
CA ARG A 51 9.76 -14.16 6.86
C ARG A 51 9.09 -13.26 7.88
N TRP A 52 8.67 -13.84 9.01
CA TRP A 52 8.00 -13.11 10.10
C TRP A 52 8.96 -12.14 10.81
N ASP A 53 10.22 -12.49 10.96
CA ASP A 53 11.24 -11.68 11.63
C ASP A 53 11.70 -10.44 10.82
N GLU A 54 11.21 -10.28 9.58
CA GLU A 54 11.47 -9.08 8.76
C GLU A 54 10.41 -7.97 8.94
N LEU A 55 9.27 -8.26 9.57
CA LEU A 55 8.24 -7.25 9.81
C LEU A 55 8.71 -6.08 10.69
N PRO A 56 9.50 -6.29 11.77
CA PRO A 56 10.08 -5.19 12.54
C PRO A 56 11.00 -4.28 11.71
N ARG A 57 11.72 -4.83 10.72
CA ARG A 57 12.54 -4.04 9.80
C ARG A 57 11.69 -3.17 8.88
N LEU A 58 10.59 -3.69 8.35
CA LEU A 58 9.63 -2.91 7.57
C LEU A 58 9.03 -1.80 8.43
N ASP A 59 8.62 -2.09 9.66
CA ASP A 59 8.08 -1.10 10.59
C ASP A 59 9.10 0.01 10.87
N ALA A 60 10.35 -0.35 11.16
CA ALA A 60 11.43 0.60 11.36
C ALA A 60 11.71 1.47 10.11
N LEU A 61 11.58 0.91 8.91
CA LEU A 61 11.73 1.65 7.65
C LEU A 61 10.60 2.67 7.49
N LEU A 62 9.36 2.25 7.72
CA LEU A 62 8.15 3.09 7.61
C LEU A 62 8.19 4.25 8.61
N ASN A 63 8.68 4.01 9.83
CA ASN A 63 8.73 5.02 10.89
C ASN A 63 9.91 5.99 10.74
N ARG A 64 11.08 5.51 10.28
CA ARG A 64 12.26 6.37 10.08
C ARG A 64 12.17 7.22 8.83
N ARG A 65 11.66 6.66 7.73
CA ARG A 65 11.47 7.37 6.46
C ARG A 65 10.00 7.71 6.27
N ARG A 66 9.67 8.99 6.36
CA ARG A 66 8.31 9.44 6.05
C ARG A 66 8.06 9.31 4.55
N PHE A 67 7.32 8.29 4.16
CA PHE A 67 6.87 8.11 2.79
C PHE A 67 5.56 8.88 2.54
N ASP A 68 5.45 9.50 1.38
CA ASP A 68 4.26 10.23 0.97
C ASP A 68 3.20 9.31 0.33
N ALA A 69 3.61 8.12 -0.12
CA ALA A 69 2.73 7.03 -0.52
C ALA A 69 3.45 5.68 -0.40
N VAL A 70 2.67 4.60 -0.27
CA VAL A 70 3.18 3.22 -0.22
C VAL A 70 2.38 2.34 -1.17
N LEU A 71 3.06 1.65 -2.06
CA LEU A 71 2.51 0.61 -2.93
C LEU A 71 3.10 -0.74 -2.54
N LEU A 72 2.27 -1.65 -2.05
CA LEU A 72 2.70 -3.00 -1.71
C LEU A 72 2.19 -3.98 -2.78
N LEU A 73 3.07 -4.86 -3.23
CA LEU A 73 2.75 -5.93 -4.18
C LEU A 73 2.95 -7.29 -3.52
N GLY A 74 1.97 -8.15 -3.64
CA GLY A 74 2.03 -9.53 -3.17
C GLY A 74 1.52 -10.50 -4.23
N ALA A 75 1.82 -11.79 -4.09
CA ALA A 75 1.30 -12.84 -4.95
C ALA A 75 0.26 -13.67 -4.20
N ALA A 76 -0.87 -13.97 -4.84
CA ALA A 76 -1.93 -14.80 -4.29
C ALA A 76 -2.23 -15.97 -5.24
N ALA A 77 -1.61 -17.13 -4.97
CA ALA A 77 -1.60 -18.28 -5.89
C ALA A 77 -3.00 -18.79 -6.32
N ARG A 78 -4.02 -18.60 -5.48
CA ARG A 78 -5.40 -19.04 -5.75
C ARG A 78 -6.24 -18.00 -6.50
N ARG A 79 -5.77 -16.75 -6.67
CA ARG A 79 -6.50 -15.70 -7.38
C ARG A 79 -6.23 -15.79 -8.88
N GLN A 80 -7.21 -15.40 -9.68
CA GLN A 80 -7.11 -15.40 -11.14
C GLN A 80 -7.00 -14.00 -11.74
N GLN A 81 -7.25 -12.97 -10.94
CA GLN A 81 -7.24 -11.56 -11.32
C GLN A 81 -6.43 -10.72 -10.34
N VAL A 82 -6.05 -9.53 -10.73
CA VAL A 82 -5.45 -8.55 -9.83
C VAL A 82 -6.47 -8.13 -8.78
N CYS A 83 -6.08 -8.17 -7.51
CA CYS A 83 -6.97 -7.75 -6.43
C CYS A 83 -6.36 -6.59 -5.65
N LEU A 84 -7.12 -5.50 -5.54
CA LEU A 84 -6.75 -4.35 -4.72
C LEU A 84 -7.41 -4.49 -3.37
N GLU A 85 -6.60 -4.60 -2.33
CA GLU A 85 -7.09 -4.81 -0.97
C GLU A 85 -7.65 -3.51 -0.39
N THR A 86 -8.88 -3.57 0.12
CA THR A 86 -9.54 -2.41 0.72
C THR A 86 -9.30 -2.28 2.21
N ARG A 87 -8.71 -3.31 2.83
CA ARG A 87 -8.35 -3.32 4.25
C ARG A 87 -7.30 -4.38 4.57
N ALA A 88 -6.59 -4.19 5.67
CA ALA A 88 -5.85 -5.23 6.37
C ALA A 88 -6.52 -5.57 7.70
N VAL A 89 -6.32 -6.79 8.19
CA VAL A 89 -6.84 -7.25 9.49
C VAL A 89 -5.70 -7.53 10.45
N ASN A 90 -5.91 -7.23 11.74
CA ASN A 90 -4.95 -7.48 12.82
C ASN A 90 -5.00 -8.94 13.28
N ALA A 91 -4.82 -9.85 12.34
CA ALA A 91 -4.89 -11.28 12.61
C ALA A 91 -3.86 -12.03 11.75
N VAL A 92 -3.30 -13.07 12.32
CA VAL A 92 -2.33 -13.95 11.69
C VAL A 92 -2.82 -15.39 11.79
N ARG A 93 -2.66 -16.16 10.71
CA ARG A 93 -2.82 -17.61 10.73
C ARG A 93 -1.49 -18.22 11.18
N ASP A 94 -1.57 -19.23 12.02
CA ASP A 94 -0.42 -20.06 12.36
C ASP A 94 0.01 -20.87 11.13
N PHE A 95 0.95 -20.32 10.38
CA PHE A 95 1.50 -20.91 9.17
C PHE A 95 2.99 -20.52 9.07
N PRO A 96 3.89 -21.49 8.80
CA PRO A 96 5.33 -21.22 8.76
C PRO A 96 5.71 -20.31 7.59
N ASP A 97 6.73 -19.49 7.81
CA ASP A 97 7.35 -18.64 6.80
C ASP A 97 8.36 -19.42 5.92
N ALA A 98 9.09 -18.71 5.05
CA ALA A 98 10.08 -19.31 4.17
C ALA A 98 11.27 -19.96 4.92
N ALA A 99 11.50 -19.62 6.18
CA ALA A 99 12.51 -20.22 7.05
C ALA A 99 11.92 -21.30 7.99
N GLY A 100 10.65 -21.68 7.82
CA GLY A 100 9.96 -22.64 8.69
C GLY A 100 9.53 -22.07 10.04
N ARG A 101 9.64 -20.76 10.26
CA ARG A 101 9.27 -20.12 11.53
C ARG A 101 7.79 -19.78 11.55
N HIS A 102 7.16 -19.98 12.67
CA HIS A 102 5.79 -19.59 12.93
C HIS A 102 5.69 -18.13 13.37
N PRO A 103 4.55 -17.47 13.19
CA PRO A 103 4.35 -16.11 13.68
C PRO A 103 4.43 -16.06 15.22
N PRO A 104 4.88 -14.95 15.81
CA PRO A 104 5.04 -14.83 17.27
C PRO A 104 3.70 -14.79 18.03
N GLY A 105 2.57 -14.73 17.34
CA GLY A 105 1.24 -14.69 17.93
C GLY A 105 0.14 -14.71 16.90
N ARG A 106 -1.11 -14.59 17.36
CA ARG A 106 -2.30 -14.58 16.50
C ARG A 106 -2.71 -13.19 16.02
N ARG A 107 -2.13 -12.13 16.60
CA ARG A 107 -2.32 -10.73 16.20
C ARG A 107 -1.01 -10.15 15.71
N ILE A 108 -1.09 -9.25 14.72
CA ILE A 108 0.08 -8.50 14.21
C ILE A 108 0.55 -7.50 15.26
N MET A 109 -0.39 -6.77 15.86
CA MET A 109 -0.16 -5.88 16.99
C MET A 109 -1.06 -6.31 18.16
N PRO A 110 -0.52 -6.65 19.33
CA PRO A 110 -1.33 -7.09 20.47
C PRO A 110 -2.39 -6.06 20.86
N GLN A 111 -2.00 -4.80 20.90
CA GLN A 111 -2.88 -3.66 21.16
C GLN A 111 -3.06 -2.87 19.86
N GLY A 112 -4.25 -2.90 19.29
CA GLY A 112 -4.53 -2.21 18.05
C GLY A 112 -5.92 -2.53 17.53
N LEU A 113 -6.38 -1.76 16.55
CA LEU A 113 -7.66 -1.99 15.87
C LEU A 113 -7.67 -3.37 15.22
N ASP A 114 -8.84 -3.98 15.13
CA ASP A 114 -9.00 -5.30 14.49
C ASP A 114 -8.79 -5.25 12.98
N ALA A 115 -9.04 -4.10 12.37
CA ALA A 115 -8.80 -3.88 10.94
C ALA A 115 -8.54 -2.40 10.64
N LEU A 116 -7.78 -2.15 9.59
CA LEU A 116 -7.52 -0.82 9.05
C LEU A 116 -7.92 -0.78 7.58
N ALA A 117 -8.66 0.27 7.20
CA ALA A 117 -9.04 0.50 5.82
C ALA A 117 -7.85 1.04 5.00
N SER A 118 -7.83 0.72 3.70
CA SER A 118 -6.92 1.35 2.74
C SER A 118 -7.08 2.87 2.77
N THR A 119 -5.98 3.59 2.80
CA THR A 119 -5.99 5.07 2.68
C THR A 119 -5.96 5.53 1.22
N ALA A 120 -5.80 4.59 0.27
CA ALA A 120 -5.96 4.83 -1.15
C ALA A 120 -7.36 4.42 -1.63
N PRO A 121 -7.97 5.10 -2.63
CA PRO A 121 -9.29 4.78 -3.15
C PRO A 121 -9.25 3.52 -4.04
N ALA A 122 -9.21 2.33 -3.43
CA ALA A 122 -9.02 1.05 -4.11
C ALA A 122 -10.06 0.82 -5.24
N LEU A 123 -11.34 1.16 -5.01
CA LEU A 123 -12.40 1.00 -6.04
C LEU A 123 -12.13 1.82 -7.30
N ALA A 124 -11.72 3.09 -7.14
CA ALA A 124 -11.36 3.94 -8.28
C ALA A 124 -10.12 3.39 -9.03
N ARG A 125 -9.19 2.77 -8.31
CA ARG A 125 -8.02 2.12 -8.90
C ARG A 125 -8.37 0.84 -9.63
N VAL A 126 -9.32 0.04 -9.14
CA VAL A 126 -9.88 -1.10 -9.87
C VAL A 126 -10.47 -0.65 -11.21
N ALA A 127 -11.28 0.39 -11.21
CA ALA A 127 -11.84 0.94 -12.46
C ALA A 127 -10.74 1.37 -13.44
N SER A 128 -9.64 1.97 -12.95
CA SER A 128 -8.48 2.34 -13.78
C SER A 128 -7.79 1.12 -14.41
N LEU A 129 -7.59 0.04 -13.64
CA LEU A 129 -7.02 -1.21 -14.15
C LEU A 129 -7.91 -1.84 -15.22
N ARG A 130 -9.22 -1.89 -14.99
CA ARG A 130 -10.19 -2.45 -15.93
C ARG A 130 -10.20 -1.68 -17.25
N ARG A 131 -10.15 -0.35 -17.20
CA ARG A 131 -10.01 0.50 -18.41
C ARG A 131 -8.71 0.25 -19.17
N ALA A 132 -7.65 -0.17 -18.47
CA ALA A 132 -6.39 -0.59 -19.10
C ALA A 132 -6.41 -2.07 -19.57
N GLY A 133 -7.56 -2.73 -19.61
CA GLY A 133 -7.71 -4.12 -20.05
C GLY A 133 -7.23 -5.17 -19.02
N ILE A 134 -7.01 -4.79 -17.78
CA ILE A 134 -6.57 -5.71 -16.73
C ILE A 134 -7.77 -6.25 -15.96
N MET A 135 -7.92 -7.56 -15.89
CA MET A 135 -8.90 -8.18 -15.00
C MET A 135 -8.54 -7.85 -13.55
N ALA A 136 -9.38 -7.07 -12.89
CA ALA A 136 -9.14 -6.59 -11.53
C ALA A 136 -10.42 -6.52 -10.71
N SER A 137 -10.31 -6.70 -9.39
CA SER A 137 -11.39 -6.52 -8.42
C SER A 137 -10.88 -5.87 -7.13
N ALA A 138 -11.79 -5.30 -6.36
CA ALA A 138 -11.53 -4.97 -4.98
C ALA A 138 -11.68 -6.22 -4.10
N SER A 139 -10.89 -6.30 -3.04
CA SER A 139 -10.94 -7.39 -2.07
C SER A 139 -10.95 -6.83 -0.64
N ARG A 140 -11.67 -7.48 0.25
CA ARG A 140 -11.69 -7.18 1.69
C ARG A 140 -10.87 -8.19 2.50
N ASP A 141 -10.11 -9.06 1.82
CA ASP A 141 -9.36 -10.13 2.45
C ASP A 141 -7.95 -10.24 1.86
N ALA A 142 -7.01 -9.55 2.50
CA ALA A 142 -5.58 -9.65 2.19
C ALA A 142 -4.96 -10.97 2.73
N GLY A 143 -5.77 -11.89 3.21
CA GLY A 143 -5.34 -13.11 3.89
C GLY A 143 -4.97 -12.87 5.36
N ARG A 144 -4.25 -13.84 5.95
CA ARG A 144 -3.72 -13.77 7.32
C ARG A 144 -2.28 -14.25 7.39
N TYR A 145 -1.50 -13.85 6.41
CA TYR A 145 -0.09 -14.17 6.29
C TYR A 145 0.74 -12.89 6.12
N LEU A 146 1.98 -12.99 5.72
CA LEU A 146 2.93 -11.87 5.62
C LEU A 146 2.43 -10.72 4.75
N CYS A 147 1.67 -10.99 3.67
CA CYS A 147 1.05 -9.95 2.85
C CYS A 147 0.13 -9.03 3.67
N ASN A 148 -0.79 -9.64 4.42
CA ASN A 148 -1.68 -8.91 5.31
C ASN A 148 -0.92 -8.20 6.43
N ALA A 149 0.09 -8.85 7.00
CA ALA A 149 0.90 -8.27 8.08
C ALA A 149 1.68 -7.03 7.60
N ALA A 150 2.38 -7.12 6.47
CA ALA A 150 3.08 -5.97 5.89
C ALA A 150 2.12 -4.82 5.53
N TYR A 151 0.94 -5.15 5.00
CA TYR A 151 -0.09 -4.16 4.70
C TYR A 151 -0.63 -3.49 5.97
N PHE A 152 -0.85 -4.27 7.04
CA PHE A 152 -1.31 -3.73 8.32
C PHE A 152 -0.28 -2.77 8.91
N HIS A 153 1.01 -3.11 8.96
CA HIS A 153 2.08 -2.23 9.40
C HIS A 153 2.14 -0.92 8.58
N ALA A 154 2.01 -1.01 7.26
CA ALA A 154 2.01 0.18 6.40
C ALA A 154 0.80 1.09 6.68
N LEU A 155 -0.37 0.52 6.95
CA LEU A 155 -1.57 1.28 7.33
C LEU A 155 -1.45 1.89 8.72
N VAL A 156 -0.89 1.17 9.70
CA VAL A 156 -0.62 1.71 11.04
C VAL A 156 0.30 2.92 10.95
N ALA A 157 1.41 2.80 10.20
CA ALA A 157 2.33 3.91 9.99
C ALA A 157 1.66 5.10 9.30
N ALA A 158 0.75 4.84 8.34
CA ALA A 158 0.01 5.88 7.63
C ALA A 158 -1.02 6.58 8.52
N HIS A 159 -1.71 5.85 9.38
CA HIS A 159 -2.69 6.40 10.33
C HIS A 159 -2.05 6.98 11.60
N GLY A 160 -0.81 6.58 11.89
CA GLY A 160 -0.08 7.02 13.07
C GLY A 160 0.21 8.52 13.08
N GLN A 161 0.34 9.08 14.29
CA GLN A 161 0.63 10.50 14.53
C GLN A 161 1.98 10.95 13.94
N ALA A 162 2.89 10.01 13.60
CA ALA A 162 4.20 10.31 13.07
C ALA A 162 4.19 11.13 11.75
N TRP A 163 3.06 11.20 11.07
CA TRP A 163 2.93 11.86 9.78
C TRP A 163 2.24 13.23 9.87
N GLY A 164 1.75 13.61 11.04
CA GLY A 164 1.43 15.00 11.44
C GLY A 164 0.53 15.81 10.48
N LYS A 165 -0.33 15.14 9.69
CA LYS A 165 -1.28 15.77 8.77
C LYS A 165 -2.68 15.18 8.95
N ASP A 166 -3.70 15.98 8.72
CA ASP A 166 -5.11 15.57 8.86
C ASP A 166 -5.53 14.41 7.94
N VAL A 167 -4.77 14.17 6.86
CA VAL A 167 -5.03 13.12 5.87
C VAL A 167 -3.85 12.17 5.82
N ALA A 168 -4.10 10.88 6.03
CA ALA A 168 -3.08 9.84 5.94
C ALA A 168 -2.52 9.73 4.51
N PRO A 169 -1.22 9.38 4.35
CA PRO A 169 -0.66 9.07 3.03
C PRO A 169 -1.35 7.87 2.41
N PRO A 170 -1.50 7.86 1.07
CA PRO A 170 -2.12 6.73 0.39
C PRO A 170 -1.26 5.47 0.49
N VAL A 171 -1.87 4.41 1.00
CA VAL A 171 -1.31 3.06 1.08
C VAL A 171 -2.22 2.12 0.32
N LEU A 172 -1.68 1.40 -0.65
CA LEU A 172 -2.41 0.45 -1.47
C LEU A 172 -1.68 -0.89 -1.51
N PHE A 173 -2.41 -1.97 -1.26
CA PHE A 173 -1.92 -3.32 -1.46
C PHE A 173 -2.55 -3.96 -2.70
N VAL A 174 -1.72 -4.54 -3.56
CA VAL A 174 -2.12 -5.22 -4.79
C VAL A 174 -1.68 -6.67 -4.75
N HIS A 175 -2.63 -7.59 -4.75
CA HIS A 175 -2.37 -9.01 -4.98
C HIS A 175 -2.37 -9.32 -6.47
N LEU A 176 -1.28 -9.92 -6.93
CA LEU A 176 -1.14 -10.47 -8.27
C LEU A 176 -1.63 -11.91 -8.32
N PRO A 177 -2.27 -12.35 -9.43
CA PRO A 177 -2.91 -13.65 -9.52
C PRO A 177 -1.92 -14.79 -9.79
N GLY A 178 -2.24 -15.96 -9.28
CA GLY A 178 -1.61 -17.23 -9.64
C GLY A 178 -0.09 -17.26 -9.43
N ARG A 179 0.56 -18.25 -10.03
CA ARG A 179 2.03 -18.41 -9.98
C ARG A 179 2.75 -17.51 -10.99
N SER A 180 2.09 -17.13 -12.07
CA SER A 180 2.65 -16.24 -13.10
C SER A 180 2.68 -14.77 -12.66
N GLY A 181 1.79 -14.37 -11.76
CA GLY A 181 1.56 -12.98 -11.37
C GLY A 181 0.84 -12.15 -12.42
N VAL A 182 0.48 -12.75 -13.56
CA VAL A 182 -0.14 -12.07 -14.71
C VAL A 182 -1.53 -12.65 -14.96
N PRO A 183 -2.59 -11.83 -15.03
CA PRO A 183 -3.92 -12.30 -15.39
C PRO A 183 -3.96 -12.93 -16.80
N ARG A 184 -4.87 -13.86 -17.01
CA ARG A 184 -5.10 -14.44 -18.36
C ARG A 184 -5.41 -13.33 -19.37
N GLY A 185 -4.89 -13.47 -20.58
CA GLY A 185 -5.08 -12.48 -21.66
C GLY A 185 -4.30 -11.17 -21.49
N THR A 186 -3.47 -11.06 -20.45
CA THR A 186 -2.63 -9.89 -20.21
C THR A 186 -1.16 -10.21 -20.46
N SER A 187 -0.43 -9.31 -21.13
CA SER A 187 1.03 -9.43 -21.24
C SER A 187 1.71 -8.87 -19.97
N ARG A 188 2.94 -9.33 -19.69
CA ARG A 188 3.77 -8.76 -18.61
C ARG A 188 3.95 -7.25 -18.76
N THR A 189 4.23 -6.79 -19.97
CA THR A 189 4.39 -5.37 -20.27
C THR A 189 3.08 -4.60 -20.05
N GLY A 190 1.94 -5.18 -20.43
CA GLY A 190 0.62 -4.60 -20.17
C GLY A 190 0.36 -4.44 -18.68
N LEU A 191 0.64 -5.49 -17.88
CA LEU A 191 0.52 -5.41 -16.42
C LEU A 191 1.47 -4.38 -15.82
N ALA A 192 2.74 -4.36 -16.22
CA ALA A 192 3.71 -3.38 -15.73
C ALA A 192 3.27 -1.94 -16.02
N ARG A 193 2.73 -1.67 -17.23
CA ARG A 193 2.17 -0.35 -17.58
C ARG A 193 0.98 0.02 -16.69
N ALA A 194 0.09 -0.92 -16.42
CA ALA A 194 -1.08 -0.70 -15.57
C ALA A 194 -0.68 -0.44 -14.10
N LEU A 195 0.26 -1.21 -13.55
CA LEU A 195 0.80 -1.00 -12.20
C LEU A 195 1.56 0.34 -12.09
N SER A 196 2.31 0.71 -13.15
CA SER A 196 2.94 2.03 -13.22
C SER A 196 1.90 3.16 -13.22
N GLY A 197 0.74 2.95 -13.86
CA GLY A 197 -0.40 3.86 -13.78
C GLY A 197 -0.97 4.00 -12.35
N LEU A 198 -1.01 2.90 -11.58
CA LEU A 198 -1.37 2.97 -10.16
C LEU A 198 -0.36 3.79 -9.35
N LEU A 199 0.94 3.60 -9.59
CA LEU A 199 1.99 4.36 -8.94
C LEU A 199 1.84 5.87 -9.23
N VAL A 200 1.66 6.27 -10.49
CA VAL A 200 1.39 7.66 -10.89
C VAL A 200 0.17 8.22 -10.17
N ALA A 201 -0.88 7.43 -10.05
CA ALA A 201 -2.10 7.84 -9.37
C ALA A 201 -1.93 8.02 -7.85
N LEU A 202 -1.08 7.20 -7.19
CA LEU A 202 -0.70 7.36 -5.78
C LEU A 202 0.15 8.62 -5.58
N VAL A 203 1.11 8.87 -6.47
CA VAL A 203 1.93 10.10 -6.47
C VAL A 203 1.03 11.34 -6.62
N ALA A 204 0.07 11.33 -7.55
CA ALA A 204 -0.87 12.43 -7.71
C ALA A 204 -1.73 12.66 -6.45
N GLN A 205 -2.14 11.59 -5.76
CA GLN A 205 -2.85 11.71 -4.48
C GLN A 205 -1.95 12.29 -3.39
N ALA A 206 -0.68 11.86 -3.31
CA ALA A 206 0.29 12.38 -2.36
C ALA A 206 0.59 13.87 -2.61
N ARG A 207 0.71 14.30 -3.88
CA ARG A 207 0.87 15.72 -4.23
C ARG A 207 -0.31 16.57 -3.76
N ARG A 208 -1.54 16.13 -4.03
CA ARG A 208 -2.75 16.83 -3.55
C ARG A 208 -2.78 16.94 -2.03
N ARG A 209 -2.50 15.84 -1.32
CA ARG A 209 -2.40 15.82 0.14
C ARG A 209 -1.36 16.85 0.66
N ASN A 210 -0.21 16.95 0.01
CA ASN A 210 0.85 17.86 0.43
C ASN A 210 0.56 19.32 0.05
N ALA A 211 -0.23 19.57 -1.00
CA ALA A 211 -0.71 20.88 -1.38
C ALA A 211 -1.80 21.42 -0.44
N CYS A 212 -2.65 20.54 0.10
CA CYS A 212 -3.61 20.88 1.17
C CYS A 212 -2.86 20.89 2.51
N GLY A 213 -1.96 21.86 2.74
CA GLY A 213 -1.22 22.06 4.00
C GLY A 213 -2.13 22.31 5.19
N PRO A 214 -1.63 22.30 6.44
CA PRO A 214 -2.39 22.62 7.63
C PRO A 214 -2.74 24.12 7.62
N GLY A 215 -3.88 24.46 7.06
CA GLY A 215 -4.28 25.84 6.97
C GLY A 215 -5.53 26.05 6.15
N LEU A 216 -6.66 25.69 6.73
CA LEU A 216 -7.96 26.32 6.58
C LEU A 216 -8.90 25.64 7.57
N ARG A 217 -8.55 25.79 8.87
CA ARG A 217 -9.63 25.76 9.87
C ARG A 217 -10.53 26.91 9.44
N ARG A 218 -11.69 26.60 8.88
CA ARG A 218 -12.78 27.57 8.87
C ARG A 218 -12.92 28.01 10.31
N SER A 219 -12.62 29.26 10.57
CA SER A 219 -12.96 29.90 11.82
C SER A 219 -14.44 29.59 12.06
N ALA A 220 -14.74 28.76 13.04
CA ALA A 220 -16.07 28.67 13.57
C ALA A 220 -16.41 30.12 13.95
N ARG A 221 -17.41 30.69 13.32
CA ARG A 221 -17.95 32.00 13.68
C ARG A 221 -18.23 31.91 15.17
N GLU A 222 -17.52 32.69 15.96
CA GLU A 222 -17.92 32.97 17.32
C GLU A 222 -19.37 33.49 17.27
N PRO A 223 -20.29 32.95 18.09
CA PRO A 223 -21.61 33.52 18.20
C PRO A 223 -21.44 34.95 18.70
N ARG A 224 -22.02 35.91 17.99
CA ARG A 224 -22.11 37.29 18.46
C ARG A 224 -22.83 37.30 19.80
N PRO A 225 -22.34 38.05 20.80
CA PRO A 225 -23.08 38.21 22.02
C PRO A 225 -24.41 38.96 21.68
N ASP A 226 -25.51 38.37 22.13
CA ASP A 226 -26.83 38.99 22.08
C ASP A 226 -26.78 40.30 22.85
N THR A 227 -26.93 41.40 22.13
CA THR A 227 -27.27 42.69 22.75
C THR A 227 -28.74 42.64 23.15
N ALA A 228 -28.99 42.51 24.46
CA ALA A 228 -30.30 42.71 25.04
C ALA A 228 -30.76 44.18 24.82
N PRO A 229 -32.03 44.42 24.45
CA PRO A 229 -32.57 45.75 24.45
C PRO A 229 -33.01 46.15 25.86
N ALA A 230 -32.85 47.42 26.18
CA ALA A 230 -33.30 48.10 27.38
C ALA A 230 -34.86 48.17 27.48
#